data_7a10765a3ad3e527bf4d9298abe0d78e
#
_entry.id   7a10765a3ad3e527bf4d9298abe0d78e
#
_cell.length_a   1.000
_cell.length_b   1.000
_cell.length_c   1.000
_cell.angle_alpha   90.00
_cell.angle_beta   90.00
_cell.angle_gamma   90.00
#
_symmetry.space_group_name_H-M   'P 1'
#
loop_
_entity.id
_entity.type
_entity.pdbx_description
1 polymer ?
#
loop_
_entity_poly.entity_id
_entity_poly.type
_entity_poly.pdbx_seq_one_letter_code
_entity_poly.pdbx_strand_id
1 'polypeptide(L)'
;MLSFTKVKVLLIYLILALGIFFASLNIKNNNLIDKKVNLGLDLQGGSYILLEIDTKPLINQKLQTKVIPIKKLLNDNDIIFKDFEILPDIISLTINKEKQNKFKNIFFKQQENTVNNFIPEYNKFELDLEFRKNKAFIEFSNFGLVSLNNAALKQSIEIIRRRIDD
;
A
#
# COMPACT_ATOMS: atom_id res chain seq x y z
N MET A 1 -12.82 59.32 -27.76
CA MET A 1 -13.54 59.13 -26.49
C MET A 1 -14.59 58.03 -26.69
N LEU A 2 -14.48 56.90 -25.98
CA LEU A 2 -15.53 55.87 -26.04
C LEU A 2 -16.72 56.34 -25.21
N SER A 3 -17.78 56.76 -25.86
CA SER A 3 -19.05 57.08 -25.19
C SER A 3 -19.87 55.80 -25.01
N PHE A 4 -19.85 55.28 -23.82
CA PHE A 4 -20.70 54.12 -23.49
C PHE A 4 -22.14 54.60 -23.25
N THR A 5 -23.09 54.00 -23.95
CA THR A 5 -24.52 54.23 -23.72
C THR A 5 -24.86 53.81 -22.28
N LYS A 6 -25.71 54.58 -21.57
CA LYS A 6 -26.11 54.29 -20.17
C LYS A 6 -26.51 52.83 -19.94
N VAL A 7 -27.16 52.20 -20.92
CA VAL A 7 -27.56 50.78 -20.89
C VAL A 7 -26.34 49.83 -20.86
N LYS A 8 -25.28 50.13 -21.64
CA LYS A 8 -24.04 49.31 -21.64
C LYS A 8 -23.31 49.40 -20.31
N VAL A 9 -23.26 50.59 -19.72
CA VAL A 9 -22.66 50.79 -18.39
C VAL A 9 -23.40 50.01 -17.31
N LEU A 10 -24.74 50.06 -17.34
CA LEU A 10 -25.58 49.30 -16.39
C LEU A 10 -25.39 47.80 -16.55
N LEU A 11 -25.27 47.28 -17.77
CA LEU A 11 -25.04 45.86 -18.05
C LEU A 11 -23.67 45.39 -17.54
N ILE A 12 -22.61 46.21 -17.68
CA ILE A 12 -21.29 45.92 -17.15
C ILE A 12 -21.31 45.81 -15.62
N TYR A 13 -21.96 46.76 -14.93
CA TYR A 13 -22.08 46.71 -13.47
C TYR A 13 -22.89 45.51 -13.00
N LEU A 14 -23.94 45.11 -13.73
CA LEU A 14 -24.72 43.92 -13.40
C LEU A 14 -23.89 42.63 -13.52
N ILE A 15 -23.08 42.48 -14.59
CA ILE A 15 -22.20 41.33 -14.76
C ILE A 15 -21.14 41.30 -13.66
N LEU A 16 -20.58 42.46 -13.30
CA LEU A 16 -19.56 42.57 -12.25
C LEU A 16 -20.13 42.20 -10.88
N ALA A 17 -21.33 42.68 -10.57
CA ALA A 17 -22.03 42.33 -9.33
C ALA A 17 -22.35 40.82 -9.25
N LEU A 18 -22.80 40.20 -10.36
CA LEU A 18 -23.00 38.76 -10.45
C LEU A 18 -21.67 37.98 -10.22
N GLY A 19 -20.58 38.41 -10.81
CA GLY A 19 -19.27 37.79 -10.61
C GLY A 19 -18.84 37.84 -9.14
N ILE A 20 -18.97 38.99 -8.48
CA ILE A 20 -18.65 39.14 -7.05
C ILE A 20 -19.56 38.24 -6.19
N PHE A 21 -20.85 38.18 -6.51
CA PHE A 21 -21.81 37.35 -5.81
C PHE A 21 -21.40 35.86 -5.86
N PHE A 22 -21.12 35.32 -7.05
CA PHE A 22 -20.68 33.94 -7.19
C PHE A 22 -19.32 33.67 -6.54
N ALA A 23 -18.38 34.60 -6.59
CA ALA A 23 -17.12 34.50 -5.89
C ALA A 23 -17.31 34.45 -4.36
N SER A 24 -18.21 35.27 -3.82
CA SER A 24 -18.51 35.29 -2.38
C SER A 24 -19.14 33.99 -1.88
N LEU A 25 -19.93 33.31 -2.71
CA LEU A 25 -20.53 32.01 -2.38
C LEU A 25 -19.46 30.91 -2.25
N ASN A 26 -18.35 31.02 -2.98
CA ASN A 26 -17.24 30.09 -2.89
C ASN A 26 -16.41 30.27 -1.62
N ILE A 27 -16.32 31.50 -1.10
CA ILE A 27 -15.56 31.83 0.13
C ILE A 27 -16.39 31.51 1.38
N LYS A 28 -17.68 31.76 1.35
CA LYS A 28 -18.56 31.45 2.47
C LYS A 28 -18.94 29.99 2.45
N ASN A 29 -18.60 29.28 3.53
CA ASN A 29 -18.76 27.82 3.70
C ASN A 29 -20.24 27.39 3.78
N ASN A 30 -21.10 27.87 2.88
CA ASN A 30 -22.50 27.52 2.81
C ASN A 30 -22.71 26.37 1.84
N ASN A 31 -23.34 25.30 2.30
CA ASN A 31 -23.67 24.06 1.59
C ASN A 31 -24.62 24.22 0.38
N LEU A 32 -24.72 25.40 -0.19
CA LEU A 32 -25.63 25.69 -1.32
C LEU A 32 -25.08 25.28 -2.68
N ILE A 33 -23.76 25.01 -2.77
CA ILE A 33 -23.12 24.52 -3.99
C ILE A 33 -22.18 23.37 -3.60
N ASP A 34 -22.53 22.15 -3.95
CA ASP A 34 -21.75 20.93 -3.67
C ASP A 34 -20.37 20.90 -4.35
N LYS A 35 -20.13 21.76 -5.33
CA LYS A 35 -18.84 21.85 -6.03
C LYS A 35 -18.07 23.09 -5.59
N LYS A 36 -17.17 22.91 -4.64
CA LYS A 36 -16.13 23.91 -4.32
C LYS A 36 -15.05 23.89 -5.40
N VAL A 37 -14.59 25.06 -5.81
CA VAL A 37 -13.37 25.17 -6.59
C VAL A 37 -12.21 24.74 -5.70
N ASN A 38 -11.64 23.58 -5.96
CA ASN A 38 -10.42 23.13 -5.28
C ASN A 38 -9.25 23.98 -5.80
N LEU A 39 -8.82 24.92 -5.00
CA LEU A 39 -7.61 25.68 -5.27
C LEU A 39 -6.41 24.73 -5.16
N GLY A 40 -5.48 24.83 -6.12
CA GLY A 40 -4.23 24.06 -6.05
C GLY A 40 -3.43 24.42 -4.80
N LEU A 41 -2.53 23.51 -4.37
CA LEU A 41 -1.68 23.69 -3.19
C LEU A 41 -0.92 25.02 -3.20
N ASP A 42 -0.52 25.49 -4.39
CA ASP A 42 0.20 26.77 -4.57
C ASP A 42 -0.63 27.99 -4.16
N LEU A 43 -1.97 27.90 -4.26
CA LEU A 43 -2.88 28.98 -3.90
C LEU A 43 -3.42 28.87 -2.47
N GLN A 44 -3.44 27.66 -1.91
CA GLN A 44 -3.90 27.45 -0.53
C GLN A 44 -2.77 27.64 0.49
N GLY A 45 -1.51 27.67 0.03
CA GLY A 45 -0.34 27.61 0.87
C GLY A 45 -0.21 26.25 1.55
N GLY A 46 0.77 25.49 1.19
CA GLY A 46 1.01 24.18 1.77
C GLY A 46 2.28 23.56 1.23
N SER A 47 2.77 22.55 1.89
CA SER A 47 3.88 21.72 1.43
C SER A 47 3.37 20.31 1.19
N TYR A 48 3.93 19.66 0.19
CA TYR A 48 3.69 18.22 -0.01
C TYR A 48 5.00 17.46 0.18
N ILE A 49 4.88 16.26 0.68
CA ILE A 49 6.02 15.34 0.84
C ILE A 49 5.75 14.14 -0.05
N LEU A 50 6.63 13.89 -0.99
CA LEU A 50 6.64 12.66 -1.78
C LEU A 50 7.44 11.60 -1.01
N LEU A 51 6.80 10.47 -0.72
CA LEU A 51 7.43 9.34 -0.05
C LEU A 51 7.63 8.21 -1.06
N GLU A 52 8.88 7.77 -1.17
CA GLU A 52 9.23 6.55 -1.89
C GLU A 52 9.77 5.53 -0.88
N ILE A 53 9.28 4.30 -0.95
CA ILE A 53 9.72 3.22 -0.07
C ILE A 53 10.56 2.25 -0.89
N ASP A 54 11.83 2.06 -0.49
CA ASP A 54 12.62 0.94 -0.99
C ASP A 54 12.14 -0.35 -0.32
N THR A 55 11.45 -1.17 -1.10
CA THR A 55 10.82 -2.40 -0.61
C THR A 55 11.77 -3.58 -0.51
N LYS A 56 12.90 -3.57 -1.21
CA LYS A 56 13.85 -4.69 -1.21
C LYS A 56 14.43 -5.02 0.16
N PRO A 57 14.99 -4.06 0.93
CA PRO A 57 15.46 -4.35 2.29
C PRO A 57 14.35 -4.86 3.20
N LEU A 58 13.12 -4.34 3.03
CA LEU A 58 11.97 -4.74 3.81
C LEU A 58 11.55 -6.19 3.53
N ILE A 59 11.52 -6.60 2.26
CA ILE A 59 11.25 -7.97 1.85
C ILE A 59 12.28 -8.93 2.48
N ASN A 60 13.57 -8.61 2.35
CA ASN A 60 14.65 -9.40 2.93
C ASN A 60 14.50 -9.55 4.45
N GLN A 61 14.28 -8.45 5.14
CA GLN A 61 14.09 -8.47 6.59
C GLN A 61 12.89 -9.35 6.99
N LYS A 62 11.77 -9.22 6.27
CA LYS A 62 10.57 -10.02 6.52
C LYS A 62 10.77 -11.49 6.22
N LEU A 63 11.46 -11.85 5.13
CA LEU A 63 11.80 -13.24 4.84
C LEU A 63 12.71 -13.84 5.91
N GLN A 64 13.68 -13.09 6.41
CA GLN A 64 14.53 -13.53 7.53
C GLN A 64 13.71 -13.86 8.78
N THR A 65 12.68 -13.07 9.10
CA THR A 65 11.80 -13.37 10.24
C THR A 65 10.98 -14.64 10.06
N LYS A 66 10.73 -15.06 8.82
CA LYS A 66 10.00 -16.29 8.49
C LYS A 66 10.87 -17.57 8.57
N VAL A 67 12.20 -17.46 8.61
CA VAL A 67 13.12 -18.59 8.61
C VAL A 67 12.88 -19.54 9.80
N ILE A 68 12.85 -19.00 11.00
CA ILE A 68 12.64 -19.79 12.22
C ILE A 68 11.26 -20.46 12.22
N PRO A 69 10.15 -19.75 11.96
CA PRO A 69 8.84 -20.37 11.82
C PRO A 69 8.77 -21.46 10.75
N ILE A 70 9.39 -21.25 9.58
CA ILE A 70 9.42 -22.27 8.51
C ILE A 70 10.16 -23.53 8.97
N LYS A 71 11.35 -23.38 9.55
CA LYS A 71 12.13 -24.51 10.08
C LYS A 71 11.36 -25.27 11.16
N LYS A 72 10.70 -24.53 12.06
CA LYS A 72 9.85 -25.14 13.09
C LYS A 72 8.69 -25.91 12.46
N LEU A 73 7.98 -25.32 11.50
CA LEU A 73 6.87 -25.97 10.78
C LEU A 73 7.30 -27.29 10.13
N LEU A 74 8.49 -27.32 9.50
CA LEU A 74 9.04 -28.51 8.88
C LEU A 74 9.39 -29.59 9.91
N ASN A 75 10.06 -29.22 11.00
CA ASN A 75 10.45 -30.15 12.07
C ASN A 75 9.23 -30.72 12.81
N ASP A 76 8.25 -29.91 13.17
CA ASP A 76 7.01 -30.33 13.87
C ASP A 76 6.18 -31.31 13.04
N ASN A 77 6.41 -31.37 11.72
CA ASN A 77 5.70 -32.25 10.79
C ASN A 77 6.58 -33.40 10.23
N ASP A 78 7.75 -33.67 10.81
CA ASP A 78 8.69 -34.70 10.39
C ASP A 78 9.09 -34.58 8.90
N ILE A 79 9.28 -33.35 8.43
CA ILE A 79 9.74 -33.05 7.07
C ILE A 79 11.23 -32.73 7.13
N ILE A 80 12.05 -33.70 6.70
CA ILE A 80 13.49 -33.52 6.60
C ILE A 80 13.81 -32.62 5.43
N PHE A 81 14.59 -31.58 5.66
CA PHE A 81 15.05 -30.63 4.67
C PHE A 81 16.59 -30.50 4.69
N LYS A 82 17.16 -30.12 3.56
CA LYS A 82 18.60 -29.84 3.37
C LYS A 82 18.77 -28.52 2.62
N ASP A 83 19.98 -28.00 2.57
CA ASP A 83 20.37 -26.84 1.76
C ASP A 83 19.43 -25.64 1.94
N PHE A 84 19.18 -25.29 3.22
CA PHE A 84 18.32 -24.15 3.53
C PHE A 84 19.11 -22.85 3.30
N GLU A 85 18.80 -22.14 2.23
CA GLU A 85 19.47 -20.91 1.81
C GLU A 85 18.50 -19.74 1.82
N ILE A 86 19.01 -18.57 2.21
CA ILE A 86 18.24 -17.30 2.15
C ILE A 86 18.91 -16.47 1.06
N LEU A 87 18.19 -16.32 -0.04
CA LEU A 87 18.55 -15.41 -1.13
C LEU A 87 17.84 -14.06 -0.93
N PRO A 88 18.21 -13.01 -1.65
CA PRO A 88 17.66 -11.67 -1.41
C PRO A 88 16.12 -11.59 -1.33
N ASP A 89 15.41 -12.27 -2.19
CA ASP A 89 13.94 -12.20 -2.23
C ASP A 89 13.26 -13.57 -2.11
N ILE A 90 14.04 -14.65 -1.85
CA ILE A 90 13.57 -16.03 -1.90
C ILE A 90 14.25 -16.85 -0.82
N ILE A 91 13.49 -17.70 -0.16
CA ILE A 91 14.04 -18.80 0.66
C ILE A 91 14.02 -20.07 -0.17
N SER A 92 15.16 -20.75 -0.29
CA SER A 92 15.25 -22.04 -0.97
C SER A 92 15.63 -23.15 -0.01
N LEU A 93 15.05 -24.33 -0.19
CA LEU A 93 15.37 -25.52 0.59
C LEU A 93 15.09 -26.79 -0.22
N THR A 94 15.82 -27.86 0.09
CA THR A 94 15.65 -29.15 -0.57
C THR A 94 14.77 -30.07 0.28
N ILE A 95 13.66 -30.56 -0.31
CA ILE A 95 12.70 -31.48 0.35
C ILE A 95 12.50 -32.71 -0.54
N ASN A 96 12.36 -33.87 0.08
CA ASN A 96 12.08 -35.12 -0.63
C ASN A 96 10.72 -35.04 -1.33
N LYS A 97 10.62 -35.53 -2.58
CA LYS A 97 9.39 -35.48 -3.41
C LYS A 97 8.15 -35.99 -2.69
N GLU A 98 8.28 -37.07 -1.95
CA GLU A 98 7.19 -37.70 -1.19
C GLU A 98 6.58 -36.76 -0.13
N LYS A 99 7.38 -35.84 0.41
CA LYS A 99 6.95 -34.88 1.46
C LYS A 99 6.50 -33.53 0.92
N GLN A 100 6.68 -33.24 -0.37
CA GLN A 100 6.33 -31.95 -0.97
C GLN A 100 4.83 -31.65 -0.86
N ASN A 101 3.97 -32.63 -1.14
CA ASN A 101 2.51 -32.47 -1.01
C ASN A 101 2.10 -32.20 0.46
N LYS A 102 2.74 -32.93 1.42
CA LYS A 102 2.50 -32.71 2.84
C LYS A 102 2.89 -31.27 3.22
N PHE A 103 4.08 -30.83 2.78
CA PHE A 103 4.53 -29.46 3.05
C PHE A 103 3.59 -28.41 2.45
N LYS A 104 3.19 -28.58 1.18
CA LYS A 104 2.24 -27.65 0.51
C LYS A 104 0.94 -27.51 1.28
N ASN A 105 0.35 -28.63 1.70
CA ASN A 105 -0.92 -28.62 2.43
C ASN A 105 -0.83 -27.92 3.79
N ILE A 106 0.30 -28.08 4.50
CA ILE A 106 0.53 -27.44 5.80
C ILE A 106 0.84 -25.95 5.60
N PHE A 107 1.63 -25.62 4.56
CA PHE A 107 2.05 -24.26 4.27
C PHE A 107 0.89 -23.34 3.85
N PHE A 108 -0.13 -23.89 3.20
CA PHE A 108 -1.36 -23.16 2.79
C PHE A 108 -2.57 -23.45 3.69
N LYS A 109 -2.34 -23.89 4.93
CA LYS A 109 -3.43 -24.07 5.88
C LYS A 109 -3.85 -22.71 6.43
N GLN A 110 -5.14 -22.35 6.30
CA GLN A 110 -5.66 -21.05 6.74
C GLN A 110 -5.72 -20.89 8.26
N GLN A 111 -5.99 -21.97 8.99
CA GLN A 111 -6.10 -21.96 10.44
C GLN A 111 -4.77 -22.29 11.11
N GLU A 112 -4.39 -21.55 12.14
CA GLU A 112 -3.21 -21.77 12.97
C GLU A 112 -1.85 -21.64 12.23
N ASN A 113 -1.83 -21.06 11.03
CA ASN A 113 -0.61 -20.90 10.27
C ASN A 113 0.06 -19.56 10.59
N THR A 114 1.03 -19.58 11.47
CA THR A 114 1.85 -18.40 11.81
C THR A 114 2.96 -18.12 10.79
N VAL A 115 3.19 -19.03 9.86
CA VAL A 115 4.27 -18.94 8.85
C VAL A 115 3.81 -18.18 7.62
N ASN A 116 2.69 -18.62 7.04
CA ASN A 116 2.13 -18.05 5.83
C ASN A 116 0.75 -17.47 6.12
N ASN A 117 0.70 -16.17 6.37
CA ASN A 117 -0.53 -15.50 6.73
C ASN A 117 -1.51 -15.50 5.56
N PHE A 118 -2.77 -15.82 5.85
CA PHE A 118 -3.84 -15.64 4.90
C PHE A 118 -4.30 -14.18 4.92
N ILE A 119 -4.44 -13.56 3.75
CA ILE A 119 -4.88 -12.18 3.58
C ILE A 119 -6.35 -12.20 3.11
N PRO A 120 -7.32 -11.98 4.01
CA PRO A 120 -8.74 -12.11 3.68
C PRO A 120 -9.20 -11.14 2.58
N GLU A 121 -8.62 -9.95 2.55
CA GLU A 121 -8.94 -8.89 1.58
C GLU A 121 -8.77 -9.35 0.13
N TYR A 122 -7.75 -10.18 -0.12
CA TYR A 122 -7.44 -10.70 -1.46
C TYR A 122 -7.81 -12.18 -1.63
N ASN A 123 -8.24 -12.85 -0.56
CA ASN A 123 -8.46 -14.30 -0.53
C ASN A 123 -7.21 -15.08 -0.99
N LYS A 124 -6.03 -14.64 -0.55
CA LYS A 124 -4.72 -15.17 -0.93
C LYS A 124 -3.78 -15.26 0.28
N PHE A 125 -2.71 -16.03 0.13
CA PHE A 125 -1.67 -16.12 1.13
C PHE A 125 -0.56 -15.08 0.89
N GLU A 126 0.13 -14.72 1.97
CA GLU A 126 1.25 -13.77 1.99
C GLU A 126 2.45 -14.28 1.18
N LEU A 127 2.71 -15.59 1.28
CA LEU A 127 3.84 -16.24 0.61
C LEU A 127 3.36 -17.26 -0.41
N ASP A 128 4.09 -17.35 -1.52
CA ASP A 128 3.95 -18.39 -2.53
C ASP A 128 5.00 -19.49 -2.31
N LEU A 129 4.70 -20.69 -2.77
CA LEU A 129 5.56 -21.87 -2.68
C LEU A 129 5.60 -22.55 -4.04
N GLU A 130 6.77 -22.59 -4.64
CA GLU A 130 7.03 -23.28 -5.90
C GLU A 130 7.99 -24.46 -5.68
N PHE A 131 7.74 -25.58 -6.33
CA PHE A 131 8.64 -26.72 -6.36
C PHE A 131 9.28 -26.88 -7.73
N ARG A 132 10.61 -26.89 -7.77
CA ARG A 132 11.39 -27.24 -8.97
C ARG A 132 12.23 -28.47 -8.65
N LYS A 133 11.82 -29.64 -9.14
CA LYS A 133 12.36 -30.95 -8.78
C LYS A 133 12.24 -31.20 -7.26
N ASN A 134 13.36 -31.21 -6.55
CA ASN A 134 13.43 -31.42 -5.09
C ASN A 134 13.63 -30.12 -4.30
N LYS A 135 13.81 -28.97 -4.98
CA LYS A 135 13.96 -27.68 -4.33
C LYS A 135 12.60 -27.00 -4.20
N ALA A 136 12.31 -26.50 -3.02
CA ALA A 136 11.19 -25.62 -2.71
C ALA A 136 11.70 -24.19 -2.69
N PHE A 137 10.96 -23.30 -3.32
CA PHE A 137 11.22 -21.87 -3.34
C PHE A 137 10.03 -21.17 -2.69
N ILE A 138 10.31 -20.33 -1.71
CA ILE A 138 9.33 -19.56 -0.95
C ILE A 138 9.62 -18.09 -1.18
N GLU A 139 8.66 -17.37 -1.69
CA GLU A 139 8.74 -15.93 -1.97
C GLU A 139 7.45 -15.21 -1.56
N PHE A 140 7.49 -13.89 -1.48
CA PHE A 140 6.26 -13.14 -1.29
C PHE A 140 5.37 -13.22 -2.53
N SER A 141 4.09 -13.53 -2.33
CA SER A 141 3.10 -13.41 -3.40
C SER A 141 2.92 -11.94 -3.81
N ASN A 142 2.40 -11.69 -5.02
CA ASN A 142 2.08 -10.32 -5.44
C ASN A 142 1.17 -9.60 -4.43
N PHE A 143 0.22 -10.32 -3.85
CA PHE A 143 -0.69 -9.78 -2.82
C PHE A 143 0.01 -9.56 -1.48
N GLY A 144 0.95 -10.44 -1.13
CA GLY A 144 1.83 -10.28 0.03
C GLY A 144 2.69 -9.04 -0.09
N LEU A 145 3.26 -8.78 -1.27
CA LEU A 145 4.04 -7.56 -1.56
C LEU A 145 3.18 -6.30 -1.44
N VAL A 146 1.97 -6.31 -2.00
CA VAL A 146 1.04 -5.17 -1.88
C VAL A 146 0.69 -4.91 -0.42
N SER A 147 0.36 -5.95 0.33
CA SER A 147 0.05 -5.83 1.76
C SER A 147 1.23 -5.29 2.56
N LEU A 148 2.45 -5.79 2.30
CA LEU A 148 3.69 -5.33 2.93
C LEU A 148 3.97 -3.85 2.64
N ASN A 149 3.84 -3.43 1.38
CA ASN A 149 4.04 -2.06 0.95
C ASN A 149 3.03 -1.10 1.58
N ASN A 150 1.76 -1.49 1.60
CA ASN A 150 0.70 -0.70 2.24
C ASN A 150 0.93 -0.54 3.75
N ALA A 151 1.38 -1.60 4.42
CA ALA A 151 1.72 -1.52 5.85
C ALA A 151 2.90 -0.58 6.11
N ALA A 152 3.96 -0.68 5.28
CA ALA A 152 5.13 0.20 5.37
C ALA A 152 4.78 1.67 5.09
N LEU A 153 3.94 1.94 4.08
CA LEU A 153 3.43 3.28 3.78
C LEU A 153 2.66 3.86 4.96
N LYS A 154 1.72 3.11 5.51
CA LYS A 154 0.94 3.56 6.68
C LYS A 154 1.83 3.89 7.86
N GLN A 155 2.82 3.03 8.16
CA GLN A 155 3.77 3.26 9.23
C GLN A 155 4.63 4.50 8.99
N SER A 156 5.11 4.71 7.77
CA SER A 156 5.92 5.88 7.42
C SER A 156 5.12 7.18 7.54
N ILE A 157 3.87 7.19 7.07
CA ILE A 157 2.96 8.35 7.20
C ILE A 157 2.73 8.67 8.68
N GLU A 158 2.49 7.65 9.51
CA GLU A 158 2.26 7.83 10.95
C GLU A 158 3.49 8.42 11.66
N ILE A 159 4.69 7.94 11.31
CA ILE A 159 5.94 8.47 11.87
C ILE A 159 6.14 9.94 11.47
N ILE A 160 5.86 10.29 10.21
CA ILE A 160 6.00 11.66 9.73
C ILE A 160 4.97 12.56 10.39
N ARG A 161 3.72 12.11 10.48
CA ARG A 161 2.66 12.87 11.15
C ARG A 161 3.04 13.22 12.58
N ARG A 162 3.53 12.27 13.37
CA ARG A 162 3.97 12.52 14.75
C ARG A 162 5.11 13.52 14.83
N ARG A 163 6.01 13.55 13.85
CA ARG A 163 7.15 14.50 13.82
C ARG A 163 6.77 15.90 13.36
N ILE A 164 5.63 16.06 12.68
CA ILE A 164 5.14 17.37 12.23
C ILE A 164 4.21 17.97 13.29
N ASP A 165 3.47 17.14 14.02
CA ASP A 165 2.50 17.56 15.03
C ASP A 165 3.18 17.88 16.40
N ASP A 166 4.49 17.54 16.58
CA ASP A 166 5.35 17.92 17.71
C ASP A 166 6.09 19.24 17.43
#